data_4903e3aec3b8cbe6b8abc2fa68491de7
#
_entry.id   4903e3aec3b8cbe6b8abc2fa68491de7
#
_cell.length_a   1.000
_cell.length_b   1.000
_cell.length_c   1.000
_cell.angle_alpha   90.00
_cell.angle_beta   90.00
_cell.angle_gamma   90.00
#
_symmetry.space_group_name_H-M   'P 1'
#
loop_
_entity.id
_entity.type
_entity.pdbx_description
1 polymer ?
#
loop_
_entity_poly.entity_id
_entity_poly.type
_entity_poly.pdbx_seq_one_letter_code
_entity_poly.pdbx_strand_id
1 'polypeptide(L)'
;MKFILHNLRMIWSRFRSNGWVLAELFLVFVVMWFLCDSLGCLKYTFYRPLGYSIDHVYRLTTIIGGATSDTTLTNADRYLRALKKLEQEPSVEAATLCYWSLPMHGSNSYSSLAAQDTIGVNARIINATGGYINVFRMSDDPQRPFAKTPSGWDNVMLSQAAFDRFQKRMPTFSLDTPLSKYGDSTSVVTQGGKIEAFRTYRYGSGAPCFFYRMDENLIKRHFADEWAQIVFRVKPAADGPDYRTNFIREIAPRLDVDDLFVADAVPYTEQQLQFEVMNGDTDKVNSQAIVVLFLLVNVFLGLIGTFWFRTRRRRSEIALRLAMGSTKNQVFRLLAGEGLLLLALVTIPAMIICYNIGIAEFTIGRTELISTWPVEWSFVRFLLGSLAAWFLIALMVMVGIWFPARQAMKIQPAEALHEE
;
A
#
# COMPACT_ATOMS: atom_id res chain seq x y z
N MET A 1 -23.23 26.65 -27.19
CA MET A 1 -23.29 27.85 -26.33
C MET A 1 -24.73 28.25 -25.96
N LYS A 2 -25.66 28.43 -26.89
CA LYS A 2 -27.09 28.78 -26.59
C LYS A 2 -27.83 27.78 -25.67
N PHE A 3 -27.58 26.47 -25.80
CA PHE A 3 -28.16 25.41 -24.98
C PHE A 3 -27.70 25.47 -23.51
N ILE A 4 -26.43 25.72 -23.26
CA ILE A 4 -25.86 25.83 -21.90
C ILE A 4 -26.40 27.08 -21.19
N LEU A 5 -26.46 28.22 -21.88
CA LEU A 5 -27.00 29.46 -21.36
C LEU A 5 -28.50 29.35 -21.03
N HIS A 6 -29.27 28.65 -21.85
CA HIS A 6 -30.68 28.40 -21.59
C HIS A 6 -30.86 27.55 -20.31
N ASN A 7 -30.12 26.47 -20.17
CA ASN A 7 -30.18 25.60 -18.97
C ASN A 7 -29.71 26.32 -17.70
N LEU A 8 -28.68 27.15 -17.79
CA LEU A 8 -28.23 27.97 -16.66
C LEU A 8 -29.30 28.96 -16.18
N ARG A 9 -30.00 29.63 -17.13
CA ARG A 9 -31.15 30.49 -16.77
C ARG A 9 -32.29 29.71 -16.11
N MET A 10 -32.61 28.51 -16.60
CA MET A 10 -33.64 27.65 -16.00
C MET A 10 -33.21 27.17 -14.59
N ILE A 11 -31.97 26.84 -14.39
CA ILE A 11 -31.44 26.43 -13.06
C ILE A 11 -31.54 27.60 -12.06
N TRP A 12 -31.16 28.81 -12.50
CA TRP A 12 -31.21 30.01 -11.66
C TRP A 12 -32.63 30.44 -11.31
N SER A 13 -33.57 30.41 -12.26
CA SER A 13 -34.98 30.75 -12.00
C SER A 13 -35.67 29.80 -11.01
N ARG A 14 -35.14 28.57 -10.85
CA ARG A 14 -35.66 27.53 -9.95
C ARG A 14 -34.68 27.26 -8.77
N PHE A 15 -33.91 28.25 -8.35
CA PHE A 15 -32.85 28.07 -7.34
C PHE A 15 -33.35 27.43 -6.04
N ARG A 16 -34.53 27.81 -5.53
CA ARG A 16 -35.08 27.21 -4.32
C ARG A 16 -35.38 25.71 -4.45
N SER A 17 -35.82 25.27 -5.61
CA SER A 17 -36.07 23.83 -5.89
C SER A 17 -34.79 23.06 -6.19
N ASN A 18 -33.79 23.71 -6.78
CA ASN A 18 -32.49 23.10 -7.13
C ASN A 18 -31.50 23.12 -5.96
N GLY A 19 -31.70 23.99 -4.96
CA GLY A 19 -30.78 24.16 -3.83
C GLY A 19 -30.55 22.88 -3.03
N TRP A 20 -31.62 22.11 -2.78
CA TRP A 20 -31.48 20.80 -2.13
C TRP A 20 -30.62 19.82 -2.94
N VAL A 21 -30.87 19.72 -4.24
CA VAL A 21 -30.10 18.83 -5.12
C VAL A 21 -28.64 19.26 -5.25
N LEU A 22 -28.38 20.59 -5.25
CA LEU A 22 -27.02 21.11 -5.23
C LEU A 22 -26.29 20.74 -3.92
N ALA A 23 -26.97 20.88 -2.78
CA ALA A 23 -26.40 20.50 -1.48
C ALA A 23 -26.12 18.98 -1.40
N GLU A 24 -27.06 18.16 -1.89
CA GLU A 24 -26.89 16.71 -1.95
C GLU A 24 -25.73 16.32 -2.86
N LEU A 25 -25.66 16.85 -4.10
CA LEU A 25 -24.56 16.58 -5.02
C LEU A 25 -23.21 17.05 -4.47
N PHE A 26 -23.18 18.16 -3.73
CA PHE A 26 -22.00 18.66 -3.07
C PHE A 26 -21.48 17.65 -2.04
N LEU A 27 -22.36 17.20 -1.14
CA LEU A 27 -22.00 16.22 -0.11
C LEU A 27 -21.59 14.90 -0.74
N VAL A 28 -22.33 14.43 -1.74
CA VAL A 28 -22.01 13.22 -2.51
C VAL A 28 -20.65 13.35 -3.17
N PHE A 29 -20.31 14.50 -3.75
CA PHE A 29 -19.00 14.70 -4.39
C PHE A 29 -17.86 14.58 -3.37
N VAL A 30 -17.99 15.21 -2.20
CA VAL A 30 -16.97 15.14 -1.15
C VAL A 30 -16.76 13.70 -0.67
N VAL A 31 -17.85 12.96 -0.42
CA VAL A 31 -17.79 11.56 0.00
C VAL A 31 -17.19 10.69 -1.10
N MET A 32 -17.64 10.83 -2.34
CA MET A 32 -17.12 10.04 -3.48
C MET A 32 -15.65 10.33 -3.75
N TRP A 33 -15.23 11.58 -3.64
CA TRP A 33 -13.82 11.93 -3.75
C TRP A 33 -12.99 11.19 -2.70
N PHE A 34 -13.41 11.23 -1.43
CA PHE A 34 -12.74 10.53 -0.34
C PHE A 34 -12.66 9.02 -0.59
N LEU A 35 -13.74 8.40 -1.07
CA LEU A 35 -13.77 6.98 -1.40
C LEU A 35 -12.83 6.64 -2.56
N CYS A 36 -12.85 7.44 -3.63
CA CYS A 36 -11.98 7.24 -4.79
C CYS A 36 -10.51 7.42 -4.45
N ASP A 37 -10.16 8.45 -3.66
CA ASP A 37 -8.80 8.69 -3.19
C ASP A 37 -8.32 7.55 -2.30
N SER A 38 -9.15 7.11 -1.34
CA SER A 38 -8.89 6.00 -0.44
C SER A 38 -8.58 4.70 -1.18
N LEU A 39 -9.48 4.30 -2.08
CA LEU A 39 -9.29 3.11 -2.91
C LEU A 39 -8.09 3.23 -3.85
N GLY A 40 -7.88 4.41 -4.42
CA GLY A 40 -6.75 4.70 -5.30
C GLY A 40 -5.43 4.51 -4.56
N CYS A 41 -5.29 5.07 -3.36
CA CYS A 41 -4.12 4.92 -2.51
C CYS A 41 -3.88 3.47 -2.09
N LEU A 42 -4.94 2.78 -1.66
CA LEU A 42 -4.85 1.37 -1.29
C LEU A 42 -4.35 0.51 -2.45
N LYS A 43 -4.96 0.69 -3.63
CA LYS A 43 -4.58 -0.03 -4.85
C LYS A 43 -3.16 0.30 -5.29
N TYR A 44 -2.79 1.58 -5.29
CA TYR A 44 -1.43 2.02 -5.62
C TYR A 44 -0.40 1.38 -4.68
N THR A 45 -0.68 1.39 -3.36
CA THR A 45 0.20 0.80 -2.36
C THR A 45 0.35 -0.70 -2.54
N PHE A 46 -0.75 -1.40 -2.84
CA PHE A 46 -0.74 -2.84 -3.07
C PHE A 46 0.11 -3.23 -4.28
N TYR A 47 -0.01 -2.51 -5.40
CA TYR A 47 0.69 -2.83 -6.66
C TYR A 47 2.09 -2.21 -6.76
N ARG A 48 2.45 -1.32 -5.84
CA ARG A 48 3.79 -0.72 -5.86
C ARG A 48 4.85 -1.80 -5.60
N PRO A 49 5.97 -1.81 -6.37
CA PRO A 49 7.05 -2.78 -6.18
C PRO A 49 7.57 -2.78 -4.74
N LEU A 50 7.84 -3.97 -4.23
CA LEU A 50 8.43 -4.14 -2.89
C LEU A 50 9.92 -3.77 -2.86
N GLY A 51 10.60 -3.81 -4.01
CA GLY A 51 12.04 -3.65 -4.11
C GLY A 51 12.82 -4.92 -3.81
N TYR A 52 12.11 -6.03 -3.65
CA TYR A 52 12.68 -7.38 -3.50
C TYR A 52 11.68 -8.42 -4.00
N SER A 53 12.17 -9.67 -4.22
CA SER A 53 11.34 -10.81 -4.62
C SER A 53 11.33 -11.86 -3.52
N ILE A 54 10.13 -12.38 -3.25
CA ILE A 54 9.88 -13.50 -2.35
C ILE A 54 9.60 -14.81 -3.12
N ASP A 55 9.57 -14.77 -4.46
CA ASP A 55 9.36 -15.95 -5.29
C ASP A 55 10.50 -16.94 -5.08
N HIS A 56 10.18 -18.20 -4.95
CA HIS A 56 11.15 -19.28 -4.69
C HIS A 56 11.95 -19.10 -3.38
N VAL A 57 11.45 -18.30 -2.43
CA VAL A 57 12.09 -18.10 -1.13
C VAL A 57 11.37 -18.91 -0.06
N TYR A 58 12.15 -19.56 0.80
CA TYR A 58 11.69 -20.41 1.89
C TYR A 58 12.36 -20.00 3.20
N ARG A 59 11.62 -20.05 4.30
CA ARG A 59 12.13 -19.89 5.66
C ARG A 59 12.22 -21.26 6.33
N LEU A 60 13.37 -21.58 6.90
CA LEU A 60 13.49 -22.79 7.73
C LEU A 60 12.75 -22.60 9.06
N THR A 61 11.99 -23.61 9.43
CA THR A 61 11.51 -23.79 10.80
C THR A 61 12.44 -24.76 11.49
N THR A 62 13.07 -24.29 12.55
CA THR A 62 14.03 -25.07 13.34
C THR A 62 13.48 -25.29 14.74
N ILE A 63 13.83 -26.45 15.32
CA ILE A 63 13.52 -26.82 16.70
C ILE A 63 14.85 -27.15 17.40
N ILE A 64 15.04 -26.58 18.58
CA ILE A 64 16.20 -26.91 19.41
C ILE A 64 15.71 -27.89 20.48
N GLY A 65 16.36 -29.04 20.55
CA GLY A 65 16.08 -30.06 21.59
C GLY A 65 16.57 -29.58 22.96
N GLY A 66 15.94 -30.12 24.02
CA GLY A 66 16.30 -29.75 25.41
C GLY A 66 17.53 -30.48 25.97
N ALA A 67 18.08 -31.45 25.25
CA ALA A 67 19.23 -32.22 25.72
C ALA A 67 20.35 -32.09 24.66
N THR A 68 21.32 -31.25 24.94
CA THR A 68 22.49 -31.10 24.05
C THR A 68 23.44 -32.31 24.24
N SER A 69 23.80 -32.94 23.15
CA SER A 69 24.81 -33.99 23.16
C SER A 69 26.22 -33.46 23.23
N ASP A 70 26.45 -32.29 22.63
CA ASP A 70 27.74 -31.61 22.63
C ASP A 70 27.65 -30.24 23.34
N THR A 71 28.11 -30.20 24.60
CA THR A 71 28.11 -28.97 25.40
C THR A 71 29.12 -27.93 24.95
N THR A 72 30.00 -28.24 23.99
CA THR A 72 30.99 -27.29 23.44
C THR A 72 30.41 -26.45 22.28
N LEU A 73 29.27 -26.89 21.68
CA LEU A 73 28.63 -26.19 20.59
C LEU A 73 27.58 -25.19 21.10
N THR A 74 27.76 -23.94 20.70
CA THR A 74 26.71 -22.93 20.91
C THR A 74 25.60 -23.06 19.86
N ASN A 75 24.42 -22.52 20.13
CA ASN A 75 23.35 -22.50 19.13
C ASN A 75 23.79 -21.72 17.88
N ALA A 76 24.56 -20.65 18.04
CA ALA A 76 25.15 -19.93 16.91
C ALA A 76 26.02 -20.86 16.03
N ASP A 77 26.80 -21.77 16.63
CA ASP A 77 27.57 -22.76 15.87
C ASP A 77 26.67 -23.73 15.10
N ARG A 78 25.58 -24.18 15.72
CA ARG A 78 24.59 -25.07 15.09
C ARG A 78 23.93 -24.41 13.89
N TYR A 79 23.44 -23.19 14.04
CA TYR A 79 22.82 -22.42 12.95
C TYR A 79 23.81 -22.15 11.82
N LEU A 80 25.04 -21.79 12.12
CA LEU A 80 26.10 -21.56 11.12
C LEU A 80 26.45 -22.84 10.34
N ARG A 81 26.52 -23.99 11.02
CA ARG A 81 26.76 -25.29 10.37
C ARG A 81 25.57 -25.69 9.51
N ALA A 82 24.34 -25.51 9.96
CA ALA A 82 23.12 -25.76 9.17
C ALA A 82 23.07 -24.87 7.94
N LEU A 83 23.41 -23.58 8.07
CA LEU A 83 23.52 -22.66 6.93
C LEU A 83 24.54 -23.13 5.90
N LYS A 84 25.75 -23.54 6.32
CA LYS A 84 26.81 -24.03 5.43
C LYS A 84 26.38 -25.31 4.70
N LYS A 85 25.68 -26.23 5.38
CA LYS A 85 25.14 -27.42 4.74
C LYS A 85 24.08 -27.05 3.69
N LEU A 86 23.18 -26.10 4.01
CA LEU A 86 22.15 -25.65 3.12
C LEU A 86 22.71 -24.94 1.87
N GLU A 87 23.77 -24.15 2.00
CA GLU A 87 24.46 -23.51 0.87
C GLU A 87 25.10 -24.53 -0.10
N GLN A 88 25.39 -25.74 0.37
CA GLN A 88 25.95 -26.83 -0.46
C GLN A 88 24.88 -27.64 -1.20
N GLU A 89 23.58 -27.46 -0.87
CA GLU A 89 22.50 -28.20 -1.52
C GLU A 89 22.32 -27.75 -2.98
N PRO A 90 22.30 -28.67 -3.95
CA PRO A 90 22.24 -28.35 -5.37
C PRO A 90 21.00 -27.54 -5.79
N SER A 91 19.88 -27.70 -5.08
CA SER A 91 18.62 -27.00 -5.35
C SER A 91 18.64 -25.54 -4.86
N VAL A 92 19.58 -25.18 -3.97
CA VAL A 92 19.66 -23.85 -3.36
C VAL A 92 20.45 -22.91 -4.26
N GLU A 93 19.93 -21.70 -4.47
CA GLU A 93 20.57 -20.61 -5.21
C GLU A 93 21.38 -19.72 -4.26
N ALA A 94 20.76 -19.35 -3.13
CA ALA A 94 21.38 -18.51 -2.08
C ALA A 94 20.74 -18.80 -0.74
N ALA A 95 21.50 -18.65 0.35
CA ALA A 95 20.98 -18.75 1.71
C ALA A 95 21.55 -17.63 2.58
N THR A 96 20.85 -17.32 3.68
CA THR A 96 21.24 -16.29 4.64
C THR A 96 20.76 -16.63 6.05
N LEU A 97 21.56 -16.25 7.04
CA LEU A 97 21.17 -16.19 8.43
C LEU A 97 20.94 -14.74 8.81
N CYS A 98 19.84 -14.45 9.48
CA CYS A 98 19.51 -13.11 9.94
C CYS A 98 18.87 -13.15 11.34
N TYR A 99 18.88 -12.00 12.02
CA TYR A 99 18.33 -11.84 13.37
C TYR A 99 17.33 -10.69 13.39
N TRP A 100 16.07 -10.98 13.72
CA TRP A 100 14.98 -9.99 13.78
C TRP A 100 14.85 -9.11 12.52
N SER A 101 15.24 -9.65 11.37
CA SER A 101 15.53 -8.85 10.20
C SER A 101 14.79 -9.26 8.96
N LEU A 102 13.88 -10.21 9.07
CA LEU A 102 13.07 -10.64 7.93
C LEU A 102 12.04 -9.58 7.53
N PRO A 103 11.87 -9.30 6.24
CA PRO A 103 10.71 -8.57 5.78
C PRO A 103 9.44 -9.36 6.10
N MET A 104 8.31 -8.67 6.33
CA MET A 104 7.01 -9.33 6.61
C MET A 104 7.06 -10.38 7.73
N HIS A 105 7.72 -10.07 8.84
CA HIS A 105 7.85 -11.03 9.94
C HIS A 105 7.46 -10.46 11.30
N GLY A 106 7.04 -9.24 11.45
CA GLY A 106 6.63 -8.70 12.76
C GLY A 106 7.77 -8.40 13.76
N SER A 107 8.93 -9.04 13.61
CA SER A 107 10.11 -8.72 14.42
C SER A 107 10.78 -7.45 13.94
N ASN A 108 11.02 -6.51 14.84
CA ASN A 108 11.59 -5.22 14.50
C ASN A 108 12.62 -4.80 15.55
N SER A 109 13.79 -4.41 15.09
CA SER A 109 14.82 -3.76 15.88
C SER A 109 15.13 -2.39 15.26
N TYR A 110 15.33 -1.38 16.09
CA TYR A 110 15.58 -0.01 15.63
C TYR A 110 16.85 0.55 16.25
N SER A 111 17.55 1.40 15.50
CA SER A 111 18.65 2.20 15.97
C SER A 111 18.61 3.58 15.36
N SER A 112 19.31 4.50 15.98
CA SER A 112 19.47 5.86 15.49
C SER A 112 20.94 6.12 15.18
N LEU A 113 21.20 6.58 13.96
CA LEU A 113 22.50 7.11 13.56
C LEU A 113 22.39 8.60 13.35
N ALA A 114 23.46 9.32 13.61
CA ALA A 114 23.54 10.76 13.43
C ALA A 114 24.65 11.15 12.46
N ALA A 115 24.39 12.14 11.62
CA ALA A 115 25.39 12.87 10.87
C ALA A 115 25.72 14.16 11.64
N GLN A 116 27.00 14.48 11.78
CA GLN A 116 27.47 15.65 12.54
C GLN A 116 26.85 15.74 13.95
N ASP A 117 26.65 14.61 14.62
CA ASP A 117 26.13 14.41 15.98
C ASP A 117 24.72 14.97 16.26
N THR A 118 24.17 15.78 15.37
CA THR A 118 22.90 16.49 15.57
C THR A 118 21.78 16.03 14.64
N ILE A 119 22.12 15.53 13.45
CA ILE A 119 21.14 15.14 12.44
C ILE A 119 20.86 13.64 12.55
N GLY A 120 20.02 13.28 13.52
CA GLY A 120 19.67 11.88 13.79
C GLY A 120 18.59 11.34 12.84
N VAL A 121 18.78 10.10 12.38
CA VAL A 121 17.77 9.30 11.68
C VAL A 121 17.56 8.01 12.44
N ASN A 122 16.32 7.76 12.85
CA ASN A 122 15.91 6.48 13.40
C ASN A 122 15.50 5.55 12.27
N ALA A 123 16.04 4.34 12.24
CA ALA A 123 15.78 3.36 11.20
C ALA A 123 15.71 1.94 11.78
N ARG A 124 14.99 1.08 11.07
CA ARG A 124 14.98 -0.36 11.34
C ARG A 124 16.35 -0.95 11.06
N ILE A 125 16.80 -1.84 11.94
CA ILE A 125 18.05 -2.57 11.75
C ILE A 125 17.78 -3.88 11.00
N ILE A 126 18.65 -4.18 10.05
CA ILE A 126 18.73 -5.46 9.35
C ILE A 126 20.10 -6.07 9.64
N ASN A 127 20.10 -7.13 10.44
CA ASN A 127 21.29 -7.89 10.81
C ASN A 127 21.29 -9.20 10.03
N ALA A 128 22.19 -9.35 9.05
CA ALA A 128 22.20 -10.53 8.19
C ALA A 128 23.57 -10.89 7.65
N THR A 129 23.74 -12.14 7.27
CA THR A 129 24.94 -12.59 6.53
C THR A 129 24.92 -12.05 5.09
N GLY A 130 26.08 -12.12 4.42
CA GLY A 130 26.25 -11.54 3.08
C GLY A 130 25.29 -12.06 2.00
N GLY A 131 24.67 -13.23 2.19
CA GLY A 131 23.69 -13.80 1.26
C GLY A 131 22.33 -13.11 1.23
N TYR A 132 22.02 -12.22 2.18
CA TYR A 132 20.70 -11.62 2.34
C TYR A 132 20.18 -10.92 1.07
N ILE A 133 21.02 -10.12 0.44
CA ILE A 133 20.66 -9.38 -0.79
C ILE A 133 20.35 -10.35 -1.93
N ASN A 134 21.12 -11.43 -2.06
CA ASN A 134 20.91 -12.44 -3.10
C ASN A 134 19.63 -13.25 -2.87
N VAL A 135 19.33 -13.64 -1.61
CA VAL A 135 18.11 -14.36 -1.26
C VAL A 135 16.88 -13.58 -1.65
N PHE A 136 16.84 -12.28 -1.35
CA PHE A 136 15.70 -11.43 -1.64
C PHE A 136 15.79 -10.71 -3.00
N ARG A 137 16.88 -10.91 -3.77
CA ARG A 137 17.15 -10.21 -5.03
C ARG A 137 16.94 -8.70 -4.91
N MET A 138 17.49 -8.14 -3.84
CA MET A 138 17.53 -6.69 -3.66
C MET A 138 18.62 -6.10 -4.54
N SER A 139 18.44 -4.84 -4.93
CA SER A 139 19.46 -4.09 -5.65
C SER A 139 20.31 -3.31 -4.66
N ASP A 140 21.62 -3.55 -4.67
CA ASP A 140 22.61 -2.82 -3.90
C ASP A 140 23.59 -2.08 -4.82
N ASP A 141 24.47 -1.26 -4.25
CA ASP A 141 25.48 -0.53 -5.00
C ASP A 141 26.50 -1.51 -5.61
N PRO A 142 26.60 -1.61 -6.94
CA PRO A 142 27.55 -2.53 -7.58
C PRO A 142 29.02 -2.27 -7.23
N GLN A 143 29.36 -1.02 -6.88
CA GLN A 143 30.72 -0.65 -6.49
C GLN A 143 31.01 -0.99 -5.03
N ARG A 144 29.99 -1.04 -4.19
CA ARG A 144 30.04 -1.30 -2.76
C ARG A 144 29.01 -2.35 -2.35
N PRO A 145 29.09 -3.59 -2.84
CA PRO A 145 28.07 -4.61 -2.60
C PRO A 145 28.04 -5.03 -1.12
N PHE A 146 26.85 -5.32 -0.62
CA PHE A 146 26.61 -5.73 0.77
C PHE A 146 27.47 -6.91 1.20
N ALA A 147 27.61 -7.90 0.35
CA ALA A 147 28.41 -9.10 0.61
C ALA A 147 29.90 -8.80 0.89
N LYS A 148 30.42 -7.66 0.40
CA LYS A 148 31.81 -7.22 0.60
C LYS A 148 31.98 -6.15 1.69
N THR A 149 30.89 -5.60 2.22
CA THR A 149 30.95 -4.65 3.35
C THR A 149 31.63 -5.31 4.54
N PRO A 150 32.54 -4.63 5.25
CA PRO A 150 33.13 -5.19 6.45
C PRO A 150 32.07 -5.57 7.47
N SER A 151 32.27 -6.67 8.19
CA SER A 151 31.36 -7.12 9.24
C SER A 151 31.49 -6.23 10.47
N GLY A 152 30.37 -5.94 11.13
CA GLY A 152 30.36 -5.22 12.39
C GLY A 152 29.37 -4.07 12.43
N TRP A 153 29.18 -3.57 13.64
CA TRP A 153 28.28 -2.45 13.92
C TRP A 153 28.83 -1.08 13.51
N ASP A 154 30.09 -1.03 13.12
CA ASP A 154 30.75 0.19 12.69
C ASP A 154 30.75 0.34 11.16
N ASN A 155 30.09 -0.57 10.48
CA ASN A 155 29.92 -0.54 9.02
C ASN A 155 28.46 -0.74 8.66
N VAL A 156 27.84 0.26 8.08
CA VAL A 156 26.41 0.26 7.75
C VAL A 156 26.19 0.50 6.27
N MET A 157 25.24 -0.21 5.66
CA MET A 157 24.63 0.20 4.40
C MET A 157 23.27 0.83 4.66
N LEU A 158 23.03 1.95 3.99
CA LEU A 158 21.78 2.70 4.13
C LEU A 158 20.76 2.25 3.08
N SER A 159 19.50 2.06 3.47
CA SER A 159 18.43 2.02 2.47
C SER A 159 18.27 3.39 1.81
N GLN A 160 17.75 3.44 0.57
CA GLN A 160 17.44 4.69 -0.11
C GLN A 160 16.62 5.62 0.79
N ALA A 161 15.61 5.09 1.49
CA ALA A 161 14.77 5.89 2.39
C ALA A 161 15.55 6.47 3.58
N ALA A 162 16.56 5.79 4.09
CA ALA A 162 17.45 6.31 5.14
C ALA A 162 18.35 7.42 4.59
N PHE A 163 18.95 7.18 3.43
CA PHE A 163 19.77 8.16 2.73
C PHE A 163 19.00 9.45 2.43
N ASP A 164 17.79 9.33 1.87
CA ASP A 164 16.93 10.48 1.55
C ASP A 164 16.53 11.28 2.80
N ARG A 165 16.33 10.61 3.95
CA ARG A 165 16.05 11.31 5.22
C ARG A 165 17.23 12.11 5.73
N PHE A 166 18.45 11.59 5.60
CA PHE A 166 19.66 12.36 5.90
C PHE A 166 19.80 13.54 4.94
N GLN A 167 19.67 13.30 3.64
CA GLN A 167 19.82 14.31 2.61
C GLN A 167 18.77 15.44 2.73
N LYS A 168 17.53 15.12 3.12
CA LYS A 168 16.48 16.11 3.37
C LYS A 168 16.84 17.08 4.50
N ARG A 169 17.59 16.61 5.51
CA ARG A 169 18.01 17.42 6.67
C ARG A 169 19.38 18.07 6.47
N MET A 170 20.21 17.45 5.65
CA MET A 170 21.57 17.86 5.30
C MET A 170 21.76 17.70 3.79
N PRO A 171 21.50 18.72 2.97
CA PRO A 171 21.62 18.62 1.51
C PRO A 171 23.01 18.18 1.01
N THR A 172 24.07 18.41 1.80
CA THR A 172 25.44 18.00 1.49
C THR A 172 25.76 16.56 1.89
N PHE A 173 24.79 15.81 2.41
CA PHE A 173 25.00 14.43 2.85
C PHE A 173 25.37 13.52 1.68
N SER A 174 26.44 12.76 1.85
CA SER A 174 26.94 11.78 0.88
C SER A 174 27.30 10.46 1.56
N LEU A 175 27.61 9.44 0.78
CA LEU A 175 28.06 8.15 1.31
C LEU A 175 29.44 8.22 2.02
N ASP A 176 30.17 9.30 1.86
CA ASP A 176 31.45 9.51 2.53
C ASP A 176 31.29 10.37 3.81
N THR A 177 30.07 10.83 4.12
CA THR A 177 29.80 11.56 5.37
C THR A 177 29.90 10.61 6.55
N PRO A 178 30.75 10.86 7.55
CA PRO A 178 30.85 9.99 8.72
C PRO A 178 29.56 10.04 9.53
N LEU A 179 29.15 8.88 10.04
CA LEU A 179 28.03 8.73 10.95
C LEU A 179 28.54 8.38 12.35
N SER A 180 27.74 8.73 13.35
CA SER A 180 27.92 8.32 14.74
C SER A 180 26.65 7.61 15.25
N LYS A 181 26.79 6.79 16.30
CA LYS A 181 25.61 6.33 17.03
C LYS A 181 24.98 7.52 17.73
N TYR A 182 23.67 7.67 17.62
CA TYR A 182 22.99 8.82 18.22
C TYR A 182 23.20 8.86 19.74
N GLY A 183 23.72 9.99 20.24
CA GLY A 183 24.09 10.15 21.65
C GLY A 183 25.51 9.70 22.01
N ASP A 184 26.28 9.18 21.05
CA ASP A 184 27.69 8.81 21.23
C ASP A 184 28.53 9.36 20.08
N SER A 185 29.02 10.59 20.25
CA SER A 185 29.84 11.30 19.27
C SER A 185 31.25 10.70 19.10
N THR A 186 31.63 9.81 19.99
CA THR A 186 32.96 9.12 19.90
C THR A 186 32.91 7.90 18.98
N SER A 187 31.70 7.37 18.70
CA SER A 187 31.53 6.25 17.78
C SER A 187 31.62 6.72 16.33
N VAL A 188 32.42 6.02 15.53
CA VAL A 188 32.50 6.27 14.09
C VAL A 188 31.86 5.10 13.37
N VAL A 189 30.85 5.40 12.56
CA VAL A 189 30.16 4.40 11.70
C VAL A 189 30.43 4.74 10.25
N THR A 190 31.09 3.84 9.55
CA THR A 190 31.42 3.98 8.13
C THR A 190 30.28 3.51 7.26
N GLN A 191 29.98 4.25 6.22
CA GLN A 191 28.97 3.86 5.24
C GLN A 191 29.58 2.90 4.21
N GLY A 192 29.05 1.69 4.13
CA GLY A 192 29.47 0.67 3.18
C GLY A 192 28.91 0.85 1.78
N GLY A 193 27.79 1.58 1.64
CA GLY A 193 27.07 1.75 0.38
C GLY A 193 25.59 1.99 0.60
N LYS A 194 24.81 1.84 -0.48
CA LYS A 194 23.38 2.07 -0.49
C LYS A 194 22.63 0.87 -1.07
N ILE A 195 21.49 0.56 -0.48
CA ILE A 195 20.51 -0.41 -0.99
C ILE A 195 19.35 0.37 -1.58
N GLU A 196 18.91 0.02 -2.77
CA GLU A 196 17.80 0.68 -3.44
C GLU A 196 16.50 0.63 -2.61
N ALA A 197 15.48 1.35 -3.08
CA ALA A 197 14.22 1.48 -2.35
C ALA A 197 13.55 0.12 -2.17
N PHE A 198 13.35 -0.27 -0.93
CA PHE A 198 12.56 -1.44 -0.59
C PHE A 198 11.53 -1.11 0.50
N ARG A 199 10.48 -1.92 0.60
CA ARG A 199 9.44 -1.80 1.61
C ARG A 199 9.42 -3.03 2.50
N THR A 200 9.39 -2.83 3.79
CA THR A 200 9.41 -3.94 4.75
C THR A 200 8.15 -4.80 4.70
N TYR A 201 7.04 -4.25 4.22
CA TYR A 201 5.78 -4.95 3.98
C TYR A 201 4.91 -4.24 2.94
N ARG A 202 3.93 -4.95 2.39
CA ARG A 202 3.17 -4.53 1.20
C ARG A 202 2.38 -3.23 1.42
N TYR A 203 1.79 -3.02 2.59
CA TYR A 203 0.98 -1.84 2.89
C TYR A 203 1.75 -0.71 3.58
N GLY A 204 3.05 -0.91 3.85
CA GLY A 204 3.91 0.09 4.47
C GLY A 204 4.52 1.08 3.48
N SER A 205 4.86 2.24 3.98
CA SER A 205 5.79 3.15 3.30
C SER A 205 7.20 2.56 3.36
N GLY A 206 8.08 2.96 2.42
CA GLY A 206 9.51 2.63 2.53
C GLY A 206 10.07 3.20 3.82
N ALA A 207 10.21 2.36 4.84
CA ALA A 207 10.82 2.76 6.10
C ALA A 207 12.35 2.85 5.93
N PRO A 208 13.03 3.78 6.59
CA PRO A 208 14.48 3.80 6.60
C PRO A 208 15.02 2.54 7.28
N CYS A 209 16.04 1.95 6.69
CA CYS A 209 16.70 0.77 7.23
C CYS A 209 18.20 0.93 7.20
N PHE A 210 18.86 0.37 8.22
CA PHE A 210 20.29 0.22 8.35
C PHE A 210 20.64 -1.25 8.24
N PHE A 211 21.49 -1.61 7.29
CA PHE A 211 21.92 -2.97 7.07
C PHE A 211 23.32 -3.18 7.63
N TYR A 212 23.44 -4.12 8.52
CA TYR A 212 24.71 -4.55 9.12
C TYR A 212 25.04 -5.97 8.66
N ARG A 213 26.18 -6.12 8.01
CA ARG A 213 26.67 -7.45 7.64
C ARG A 213 27.28 -8.13 8.84
N MET A 214 26.90 -9.39 9.03
CA MET A 214 27.41 -10.24 10.10
C MET A 214 28.26 -11.37 9.52
N ASP A 215 29.43 -11.57 10.10
CA ASP A 215 30.24 -12.77 9.91
C ASP A 215 30.07 -13.78 11.05
N GLU A 216 30.68 -14.93 10.91
CA GLU A 216 30.62 -16.01 11.91
C GLU A 216 31.08 -15.55 13.30
N ASN A 217 32.13 -14.71 13.37
CA ASN A 217 32.71 -14.28 14.65
C ASN A 217 31.75 -13.32 15.38
N LEU A 218 31.07 -12.44 14.65
CA LEU A 218 30.12 -11.52 15.22
C LEU A 218 28.86 -12.27 15.68
N ILE A 219 28.38 -13.23 14.88
CA ILE A 219 27.26 -14.09 15.22
C ILE A 219 27.55 -14.86 16.53
N LYS A 220 28.69 -15.52 16.63
CA LYS A 220 29.06 -16.28 17.83
C LYS A 220 29.20 -15.45 19.09
N ARG A 221 29.62 -14.17 18.96
CA ARG A 221 29.85 -13.29 20.13
C ARG A 221 28.59 -12.59 20.63
N HIS A 222 27.65 -12.28 19.74
CA HIS A 222 26.57 -11.35 20.06
C HIS A 222 25.16 -11.92 19.91
N PHE A 223 24.99 -13.03 19.20
CA PHE A 223 23.69 -13.60 18.98
C PHE A 223 23.54 -14.96 19.67
N ALA A 224 23.05 -14.91 20.90
CA ALA A 224 22.55 -16.11 21.57
C ALA A 224 21.17 -16.44 20.99
N ASP A 225 21.02 -17.42 20.27
CA ASP A 225 20.21 -18.57 20.25
C ASP A 225 18.78 -18.54 19.75
N GLU A 226 17.86 -17.72 20.24
CA GLU A 226 16.43 -17.93 20.01
C GLU A 226 15.85 -17.21 18.79
N TRP A 227 16.58 -16.26 18.22
CA TRP A 227 16.04 -15.37 17.20
C TRP A 227 16.73 -15.47 15.84
N ALA A 228 17.57 -16.49 15.68
CA ALA A 228 18.22 -16.80 14.42
C ALA A 228 17.20 -17.36 13.42
N GLN A 229 17.25 -16.84 12.22
CA GLN A 229 16.33 -17.20 11.14
C GLN A 229 17.15 -17.52 9.89
N ILE A 230 17.03 -18.74 9.37
CA ILE A 230 17.62 -19.11 8.09
C ILE A 230 16.55 -18.99 7.00
N VAL A 231 16.91 -18.26 5.95
CA VAL A 231 16.08 -18.09 4.76
C VAL A 231 16.93 -18.39 3.53
N PHE A 232 16.34 -19.03 2.58
CA PHE A 232 17.03 -19.44 1.36
C PHE A 232 16.16 -19.30 0.13
N ARG A 233 16.81 -19.13 -1.00
CA ARG A 233 16.19 -19.12 -2.32
C ARG A 233 16.48 -20.42 -3.04
N VAL A 234 15.47 -21.00 -3.61
CA VAL A 234 15.54 -22.21 -4.44
C VAL A 234 15.72 -21.79 -5.90
N LYS A 235 16.49 -22.57 -6.66
CA LYS A 235 16.60 -22.41 -8.11
C LYS A 235 15.24 -22.65 -8.76
N PRO A 236 14.74 -21.78 -9.65
CA PRO A 236 13.41 -21.92 -10.24
C PRO A 236 13.14 -23.28 -10.89
N ALA A 237 14.17 -23.91 -11.46
CA ALA A 237 14.04 -25.24 -12.06
C ALA A 237 13.82 -26.38 -11.04
N ALA A 238 14.17 -26.16 -9.77
CA ALA A 238 14.00 -27.14 -8.69
C ALA A 238 12.75 -26.86 -7.84
N ASP A 239 12.15 -25.69 -7.95
CA ASP A 239 11.00 -25.26 -7.15
C ASP A 239 9.68 -25.70 -7.80
N GLY A 240 9.21 -26.86 -7.41
CA GLY A 240 7.93 -27.44 -7.86
C GLY A 240 6.92 -27.56 -6.72
N PRO A 241 5.68 -27.97 -7.04
CA PRO A 241 4.61 -28.13 -6.05
C PRO A 241 4.97 -29.03 -4.86
N ASP A 242 5.81 -30.04 -5.11
CA ASP A 242 6.21 -31.03 -4.11
C ASP A 242 7.55 -30.68 -3.43
N TYR A 243 8.15 -29.51 -3.73
CA TYR A 243 9.47 -29.15 -3.21
C TYR A 243 9.51 -29.19 -1.67
N ARG A 244 8.54 -28.61 -0.99
CA ARG A 244 8.45 -28.61 0.49
C ARG A 244 8.41 -30.02 1.06
N THR A 245 7.58 -30.90 0.50
CA THR A 245 7.45 -32.30 0.93
C THR A 245 8.74 -33.08 0.73
N ASN A 246 9.37 -32.90 -0.44
CA ASN A 246 10.64 -33.55 -0.75
C ASN A 246 11.79 -32.98 0.12
N PHE A 247 11.78 -31.65 0.37
CA PHE A 247 12.73 -31.01 1.25
C PHE A 247 12.69 -31.62 2.67
N ILE A 248 11.49 -31.73 3.25
CA ILE A 248 11.32 -32.30 4.61
C ILE A 248 11.80 -33.76 4.64
N ARG A 249 11.51 -34.54 3.62
CA ARG A 249 11.85 -35.96 3.59
C ARG A 249 13.35 -36.22 3.34
N GLU A 250 13.98 -35.47 2.46
CA GLU A 250 15.28 -35.81 1.91
C GLU A 250 16.40 -34.83 2.32
N ILE A 251 16.07 -33.53 2.47
CA ILE A 251 17.07 -32.49 2.72
C ILE A 251 17.14 -32.16 4.19
N ALA A 252 16.01 -31.93 4.85
CA ALA A 252 15.95 -31.48 6.24
C ALA A 252 16.76 -32.37 7.20
N PRO A 253 16.70 -33.72 7.15
CA PRO A 253 17.50 -34.56 8.06
C PRO A 253 19.02 -34.43 7.85
N ARG A 254 19.46 -34.01 6.65
CA ARG A 254 20.88 -33.78 6.38
C ARG A 254 21.39 -32.44 6.93
N LEU A 255 20.44 -31.51 7.13
CA LEU A 255 20.75 -30.18 7.70
C LEU A 255 20.82 -30.18 9.24
N ASP A 256 20.29 -31.20 9.89
CA ASP A 256 20.33 -31.34 11.33
C ASP A 256 21.76 -31.25 11.86
N VAL A 257 21.92 -30.54 12.97
CA VAL A 257 23.21 -30.34 13.65
C VAL A 257 23.00 -30.47 15.15
N ASP A 258 23.50 -31.60 15.70
CA ASP A 258 23.37 -31.93 17.12
C ASP A 258 21.89 -31.90 17.55
N ASP A 259 21.47 -31.03 18.46
CA ASP A 259 20.07 -30.88 18.89
C ASP A 259 19.29 -29.82 18.12
N LEU A 260 19.85 -29.22 17.07
CA LEU A 260 19.14 -28.38 16.12
C LEU A 260 18.54 -29.24 14.99
N PHE A 261 17.23 -29.33 14.97
CA PHE A 261 16.46 -30.08 13.97
C PHE A 261 15.77 -29.12 13.00
N VAL A 262 15.81 -29.46 11.72
CA VAL A 262 15.07 -28.74 10.68
C VAL A 262 13.72 -29.41 10.49
N ALA A 263 12.66 -28.75 10.96
CA ALA A 263 11.30 -29.31 10.95
C ALA A 263 10.57 -29.03 9.65
N ASP A 264 10.81 -27.89 9.01
CA ASP A 264 10.04 -27.45 7.83
C ASP A 264 10.78 -26.40 7.01
N ALA A 265 10.37 -26.29 5.72
CA ALA A 265 10.72 -25.18 4.84
C ALA A 265 9.42 -24.48 4.40
N VAL A 266 9.07 -23.41 5.10
CA VAL A 266 7.83 -22.67 4.85
C VAL A 266 8.03 -21.71 3.67
N PRO A 267 7.19 -21.79 2.60
CA PRO A 267 7.23 -20.82 1.53
C PRO A 267 7.05 -19.39 2.05
N TYR A 268 7.84 -18.45 1.56
CA TYR A 268 7.79 -17.08 2.06
C TYR A 268 6.47 -16.37 1.77
N THR A 269 5.72 -16.83 0.79
CA THR A 269 4.35 -16.40 0.49
C THR A 269 3.38 -16.74 1.64
N GLU A 270 3.54 -17.90 2.31
CA GLU A 270 2.77 -18.23 3.51
C GLU A 270 3.16 -17.33 4.69
N GLN A 271 4.45 -17.05 4.86
CA GLN A 271 4.95 -16.12 5.86
C GLN A 271 4.38 -14.71 5.67
N GLN A 272 4.32 -14.25 4.41
CA GLN A 272 3.69 -12.99 4.07
C GLN A 272 2.21 -12.96 4.47
N LEU A 273 1.45 -13.99 4.09
CA LEU A 273 0.03 -14.09 4.40
C LEU A 273 -0.21 -14.11 5.93
N GLN A 274 0.57 -14.90 6.66
CA GLN A 274 0.50 -14.93 8.13
C GLN A 274 0.77 -13.56 8.74
N PHE A 275 1.78 -12.85 8.24
CA PHE A 275 2.12 -11.51 8.70
C PHE A 275 0.99 -10.50 8.41
N GLU A 276 0.43 -10.50 7.20
CA GLU A 276 -0.68 -9.62 6.80
C GLU A 276 -1.94 -9.86 7.65
N VAL A 277 -2.22 -11.12 8.01
CA VAL A 277 -3.33 -11.49 8.91
C VAL A 277 -3.03 -11.05 10.34
N MET A 278 -1.85 -11.38 10.88
CA MET A 278 -1.47 -11.02 12.25
C MET A 278 -1.39 -9.50 12.47
N ASN A 279 -0.97 -8.76 11.46
CA ASN A 279 -0.88 -7.31 11.49
C ASN A 279 -2.25 -6.62 11.30
N GLY A 280 -3.29 -7.40 10.98
CA GLY A 280 -4.63 -6.90 10.71
C GLY A 280 -4.76 -6.18 9.36
N ASP A 281 -3.76 -6.27 8.48
CA ASP A 281 -3.79 -5.59 7.18
C ASP A 281 -4.91 -6.13 6.30
N THR A 282 -5.12 -7.45 6.29
CA THR A 282 -6.20 -8.13 5.57
C THR A 282 -7.58 -7.66 6.05
N ASP A 283 -7.77 -7.61 7.37
CA ASP A 283 -9.04 -7.17 7.96
C ASP A 283 -9.31 -5.70 7.70
N LYS A 284 -8.28 -4.87 7.77
CA LYS A 284 -8.35 -3.43 7.46
C LYS A 284 -8.75 -3.18 6.01
N VAL A 285 -8.11 -3.89 5.06
CA VAL A 285 -8.43 -3.79 3.63
C VAL A 285 -9.85 -4.25 3.35
N ASN A 286 -10.25 -5.39 3.89
CA ASN A 286 -11.59 -5.94 3.71
C ASN A 286 -12.65 -5.02 4.32
N SER A 287 -12.44 -4.53 5.54
CA SER A 287 -13.35 -3.59 6.20
C SER A 287 -13.49 -2.29 5.41
N GLN A 288 -12.40 -1.72 4.92
CA GLN A 288 -12.45 -0.54 4.06
C GLN A 288 -13.22 -0.80 2.77
N ALA A 289 -12.99 -1.94 2.12
CA ALA A 289 -13.70 -2.31 0.89
C ALA A 289 -15.20 -2.45 1.12
N ILE A 290 -15.62 -3.08 2.22
CA ILE A 290 -17.03 -3.24 2.61
C ILE A 290 -17.68 -1.87 2.86
N VAL A 291 -17.03 -1.01 3.64
CA VAL A 291 -17.54 0.34 3.94
C VAL A 291 -17.68 1.17 2.66
N VAL A 292 -16.67 1.12 1.78
CA VAL A 292 -16.72 1.82 0.48
C VAL A 292 -17.85 1.30 -0.38
N LEU A 293 -18.01 -0.01 -0.51
CA LEU A 293 -19.11 -0.61 -1.27
C LEU A 293 -20.48 -0.20 -0.69
N PHE A 294 -20.65 -0.27 0.62
CA PHE A 294 -21.86 0.15 1.31
C PHE A 294 -22.21 1.62 1.03
N LEU A 295 -21.24 2.52 1.18
CA LEU A 295 -21.44 3.95 0.91
C LEU A 295 -21.73 4.21 -0.56
N LEU A 296 -21.07 3.51 -1.48
CA LEU A 296 -21.31 3.63 -2.92
C LEU A 296 -22.74 3.23 -3.29
N VAL A 297 -23.24 2.13 -2.73
CA VAL A 297 -24.63 1.68 -2.93
C VAL A 297 -25.61 2.70 -2.35
N ASN A 298 -25.37 3.22 -1.14
CA ASN A 298 -26.24 4.23 -0.51
C ASN A 298 -26.30 5.53 -1.32
N VAL A 299 -25.15 6.04 -1.76
CA VAL A 299 -25.07 7.22 -2.63
C VAL A 299 -25.82 6.99 -3.94
N PHE A 300 -25.63 5.83 -4.55
CA PHE A 300 -26.32 5.47 -5.79
C PHE A 300 -27.83 5.44 -5.62
N LEU A 301 -28.33 4.82 -4.55
CA LEU A 301 -29.77 4.76 -4.25
C LEU A 301 -30.34 6.15 -3.94
N GLY A 302 -29.63 6.99 -3.18
CA GLY A 302 -29.99 8.37 -2.89
C GLY A 302 -30.15 9.20 -4.17
N LEU A 303 -29.15 9.17 -5.04
CA LEU A 303 -29.19 9.88 -6.33
C LEU A 303 -30.32 9.39 -7.25
N ILE A 304 -30.51 8.07 -7.37
CA ILE A 304 -31.65 7.53 -8.13
C ILE A 304 -32.97 8.06 -7.55
N GLY A 305 -33.16 7.99 -6.23
CA GLY A 305 -34.34 8.49 -5.56
C GLY A 305 -34.61 9.95 -5.87
N THR A 306 -33.63 10.82 -5.71
CA THR A 306 -33.72 12.26 -5.96
C THR A 306 -34.06 12.56 -7.42
N PHE A 307 -33.38 11.93 -8.37
CA PHE A 307 -33.69 12.12 -9.80
C PHE A 307 -35.02 11.50 -10.23
N TRP A 308 -35.40 10.39 -9.59
CA TRP A 308 -36.74 9.80 -9.78
C TRP A 308 -37.85 10.78 -9.40
N PHE A 309 -37.84 11.32 -8.18
CA PHE A 309 -38.85 12.28 -7.72
C PHE A 309 -38.84 13.56 -8.56
N ARG A 310 -37.69 14.04 -8.93
CA ARG A 310 -37.52 15.22 -9.77
C ARG A 310 -38.14 15.02 -11.16
N THR A 311 -37.90 13.89 -11.80
CA THR A 311 -38.44 13.57 -13.13
C THR A 311 -39.95 13.34 -13.06
N ARG A 312 -40.41 12.68 -11.99
CA ARG A 312 -41.85 12.45 -11.79
C ARG A 312 -42.63 13.76 -11.62
N ARG A 313 -42.12 14.74 -10.90
CA ARG A 313 -42.72 16.07 -10.74
C ARG A 313 -42.79 16.88 -12.04
N ARG A 314 -42.02 16.51 -13.06
CA ARG A 314 -41.96 17.18 -14.36
C ARG A 314 -42.69 16.38 -15.45
N ARG A 315 -43.53 15.46 -15.09
CA ARG A 315 -44.22 14.56 -16.02
C ARG A 315 -45.09 15.32 -17.03
N SER A 316 -45.83 16.34 -16.59
CA SER A 316 -46.63 17.22 -17.45
C SER A 316 -45.76 18.03 -18.43
N GLU A 317 -44.63 18.60 -17.97
CA GLU A 317 -43.67 19.31 -18.84
C GLU A 317 -43.08 18.37 -19.91
N ILE A 318 -42.74 17.13 -19.54
CA ILE A 318 -42.21 16.13 -20.47
C ILE A 318 -43.26 15.75 -21.51
N ALA A 319 -44.53 15.50 -21.09
CA ALA A 319 -45.64 15.17 -21.96
C ALA A 319 -45.94 16.29 -22.95
N LEU A 320 -45.96 17.55 -22.48
CA LEU A 320 -46.14 18.72 -23.34
C LEU A 320 -45.05 18.84 -24.42
N ARG A 321 -43.81 18.60 -24.07
CA ARG A 321 -42.67 18.63 -25.03
C ARG A 321 -42.80 17.54 -26.09
N LEU A 322 -43.22 16.34 -25.69
CA LEU A 322 -43.49 15.24 -26.62
C LEU A 322 -44.65 15.56 -27.54
N ALA A 323 -45.71 16.17 -27.02
CA ALA A 323 -46.87 16.61 -27.81
C ALA A 323 -46.47 17.71 -28.84
N MET A 324 -45.52 18.57 -28.49
CA MET A 324 -44.95 19.58 -29.40
C MET A 324 -43.91 19.02 -30.40
N GLY A 325 -43.75 17.70 -30.49
CA GLY A 325 -42.91 17.05 -31.49
C GLY A 325 -41.46 16.79 -31.05
N SER A 326 -41.09 16.98 -29.77
CA SER A 326 -39.78 16.60 -29.30
C SER A 326 -39.59 15.08 -29.30
N THR A 327 -38.42 14.60 -29.76
CA THR A 327 -38.10 13.17 -29.70
C THR A 327 -37.71 12.75 -28.28
N LYS A 328 -37.93 11.46 -27.95
CA LYS A 328 -37.51 10.89 -26.65
C LYS A 328 -36.06 11.14 -26.30
N ASN A 329 -35.18 11.06 -27.30
CA ASN A 329 -33.75 11.32 -27.11
C ASN A 329 -33.45 12.81 -26.82
N GLN A 330 -34.20 13.74 -27.39
CA GLN A 330 -34.06 15.16 -27.09
C GLN A 330 -34.47 15.47 -25.66
N VAL A 331 -35.57 14.90 -25.20
CA VAL A 331 -36.03 15.05 -23.80
C VAL A 331 -35.03 14.44 -22.83
N PHE A 332 -34.51 13.24 -23.10
CA PHE A 332 -33.49 12.62 -22.28
C PHE A 332 -32.18 13.49 -22.20
N ARG A 333 -31.67 13.95 -23.36
CA ARG A 333 -30.51 14.83 -23.41
C ARG A 333 -30.69 16.13 -22.64
N LEU A 334 -31.92 16.67 -22.64
CA LEU A 334 -32.23 17.87 -21.86
C LEU A 334 -32.12 17.60 -20.34
N LEU A 335 -32.79 16.54 -19.87
CA LEU A 335 -32.79 16.17 -18.45
C LEU A 335 -31.39 15.76 -17.96
N ALA A 336 -30.68 14.95 -18.75
CA ALA A 336 -29.32 14.55 -18.45
C ALA A 336 -28.36 15.75 -18.45
N GLY A 337 -28.50 16.65 -19.45
CA GLY A 337 -27.71 17.88 -19.52
C GLY A 337 -27.94 18.80 -18.30
N GLU A 338 -29.18 18.89 -17.83
CA GLU A 338 -29.48 19.65 -16.60
C GLU A 338 -28.81 19.01 -15.36
N GLY A 339 -28.89 17.67 -15.22
CA GLY A 339 -28.22 16.95 -14.13
C GLY A 339 -26.70 17.13 -14.13
N LEU A 340 -26.07 17.01 -15.31
CA LEU A 340 -24.63 17.20 -15.47
C LEU A 340 -24.20 18.65 -15.24
N LEU A 341 -25.02 19.65 -15.61
CA LEU A 341 -24.76 21.04 -15.31
C LEU A 341 -24.81 21.35 -13.81
N LEU A 342 -25.77 20.76 -13.09
CA LEU A 342 -25.82 20.85 -11.62
C LEU A 342 -24.57 20.24 -10.99
N LEU A 343 -24.12 19.09 -11.46
CA LEU A 343 -22.89 18.47 -11.03
C LEU A 343 -21.68 19.39 -11.31
N ALA A 344 -21.59 19.95 -12.52
CA ALA A 344 -20.48 20.86 -12.89
C ALA A 344 -20.43 22.12 -12.01
N LEU A 345 -21.59 22.69 -11.66
CA LEU A 345 -21.69 23.85 -10.75
C LEU A 345 -21.16 23.55 -9.35
N VAL A 346 -21.46 22.34 -8.86
CA VAL A 346 -21.05 21.89 -7.53
C VAL A 346 -19.57 21.47 -7.49
N THR A 347 -19.03 21.04 -8.62
CA THR A 347 -17.65 20.49 -8.70
C THR A 347 -16.62 21.49 -8.17
N ILE A 348 -16.70 22.76 -8.54
CA ILE A 348 -15.68 23.77 -8.13
C ILE A 348 -15.65 23.94 -6.59
N PRO A 349 -16.77 24.29 -5.92
CA PRO A 349 -16.74 24.44 -4.47
C PRO A 349 -16.42 23.12 -3.74
N ALA A 350 -16.87 21.97 -4.26
CA ALA A 350 -16.55 20.67 -3.69
C ALA A 350 -15.05 20.35 -3.80
N MET A 351 -14.41 20.63 -4.95
CA MET A 351 -12.97 20.44 -5.13
C MET A 351 -12.16 21.33 -4.17
N ILE A 352 -12.59 22.56 -3.90
CA ILE A 352 -11.92 23.43 -2.93
C ILE A 352 -11.95 22.78 -1.53
N ILE A 353 -13.10 22.26 -1.13
CA ILE A 353 -13.22 21.58 0.19
C ILE A 353 -12.38 20.31 0.21
N CYS A 354 -12.46 19.46 -0.82
CA CYS A 354 -11.68 18.22 -0.91
C CYS A 354 -10.16 18.48 -0.87
N TYR A 355 -9.69 19.53 -1.56
CA TYR A 355 -8.28 19.93 -1.53
C TYR A 355 -7.82 20.33 -0.12
N ASN A 356 -8.64 21.13 0.60
CA ASN A 356 -8.33 21.53 1.97
C ASN A 356 -8.37 20.33 2.94
N ILE A 357 -9.34 19.42 2.77
CA ILE A 357 -9.37 18.16 3.55
C ILE A 357 -8.09 17.36 3.32
N GLY A 358 -7.67 17.18 2.06
CA GLY A 358 -6.46 16.44 1.72
C GLY A 358 -5.20 17.06 2.32
N ILE A 359 -5.04 18.38 2.29
CA ILE A 359 -3.92 19.08 2.96
C ILE A 359 -3.98 18.89 4.47
N ALA A 360 -5.16 19.07 5.07
CA ALA A 360 -5.34 18.95 6.52
C ALA A 360 -5.02 17.52 7.00
N GLU A 361 -5.46 16.51 6.27
CA GLU A 361 -5.19 15.10 6.57
C GLU A 361 -3.68 14.78 6.47
N PHE A 362 -2.99 15.33 5.47
CA PHE A 362 -1.55 15.21 5.35
C PHE A 362 -0.80 15.91 6.50
N THR A 363 -1.32 17.03 7.00
CA THR A 363 -0.71 17.80 8.10
C THR A 363 -1.03 17.21 9.47
N ILE A 364 -2.27 16.73 9.68
CA ILE A 364 -2.76 16.13 10.93
C ILE A 364 -2.37 14.65 11.02
N GLY A 365 -2.33 13.92 9.92
CA GLY A 365 -1.95 12.51 9.84
C GLY A 365 -0.50 12.20 10.23
N ARG A 366 0.25 13.18 10.71
CA ARG A 366 1.51 12.99 11.43
C ARG A 366 1.34 12.45 12.85
N THR A 367 0.16 12.42 13.38
CA THR A 367 -0.14 11.71 14.62
C THR A 367 -0.49 10.26 14.28
N GLU A 368 0.20 9.33 14.91
CA GLU A 368 0.22 7.89 14.63
C GLU A 368 -1.16 7.19 14.53
N LEU A 369 -2.24 7.87 14.92
CA LEU A 369 -3.61 7.36 14.93
C LEU A 369 -4.33 7.39 13.57
N ILE A 370 -3.89 8.19 12.60
CA ILE A 370 -4.59 8.38 11.31
C ILE A 370 -3.65 8.27 10.09
N SER A 371 -2.35 8.14 10.30
CA SER A 371 -1.31 8.06 9.24
C SER A 371 -1.36 6.71 8.49
N THR A 372 -2.49 6.39 7.92
CA THR A 372 -2.69 5.15 7.15
C THR A 372 -2.51 5.34 5.66
N TRP A 373 -2.06 6.51 5.23
CA TRP A 373 -1.86 6.80 3.82
C TRP A 373 -0.38 6.64 3.44
N PRO A 374 0.00 5.51 2.83
CA PRO A 374 1.40 5.27 2.41
C PRO A 374 1.80 6.08 1.18
N VAL A 375 0.90 6.91 0.67
CA VAL A 375 1.10 7.73 -0.53
C VAL A 375 1.13 9.20 -0.13
N GLU A 376 2.22 9.88 -0.47
CA GLU A 376 2.35 11.32 -0.23
C GLU A 376 1.24 12.11 -0.93
N TRP A 377 0.77 13.19 -0.26
CA TRP A 377 -0.16 14.12 -0.87
C TRP A 377 0.48 14.81 -2.07
N SER A 378 -0.22 14.80 -3.20
CA SER A 378 0.20 15.51 -4.39
C SER A 378 -1.00 16.04 -5.17
N PHE A 379 -0.78 17.12 -5.95
CA PHE A 379 -1.81 17.67 -6.82
C PHE A 379 -2.31 16.64 -7.85
N VAL A 380 -1.44 15.77 -8.34
CA VAL A 380 -1.80 14.70 -9.28
C VAL A 380 -2.75 13.70 -8.63
N ARG A 381 -2.47 13.27 -7.40
CA ARG A 381 -3.35 12.40 -6.61
C ARG A 381 -4.73 13.02 -6.44
N PHE A 382 -4.78 14.29 -6.00
CA PHE A 382 -6.01 15.05 -5.85
C PHE A 382 -6.82 15.11 -7.16
N LEU A 383 -6.15 15.40 -8.28
CA LEU A 383 -6.81 15.51 -9.58
C LEU A 383 -7.37 14.17 -10.04
N LEU A 384 -6.62 13.08 -9.91
CA LEU A 384 -7.08 11.73 -10.28
C LEU A 384 -8.29 11.29 -9.45
N GLY A 385 -8.26 11.51 -8.13
CA GLY A 385 -9.39 11.25 -7.25
C GLY A 385 -10.63 12.06 -7.62
N SER A 386 -10.44 13.36 -7.92
CA SER A 386 -11.52 14.26 -8.33
C SER A 386 -12.13 13.87 -9.67
N LEU A 387 -11.33 13.50 -10.66
CA LEU A 387 -11.80 13.02 -11.96
C LEU A 387 -12.56 11.70 -11.84
N ALA A 388 -12.06 10.76 -11.05
CA ALA A 388 -12.73 9.49 -10.80
C ALA A 388 -14.09 9.69 -10.12
N ALA A 389 -14.14 10.53 -9.08
CA ALA A 389 -15.39 10.87 -8.39
C ALA A 389 -16.40 11.54 -9.34
N TRP A 390 -15.93 12.55 -10.11
CA TRP A 390 -16.79 13.24 -11.08
C TRP A 390 -17.38 12.28 -12.10
N PHE A 391 -16.54 11.40 -12.67
CA PHE A 391 -16.98 10.43 -13.68
C PHE A 391 -18.00 9.44 -13.10
N LEU A 392 -17.77 8.92 -11.89
CA LEU A 392 -18.69 7.98 -11.23
C LEU A 392 -20.03 8.67 -10.92
N ILE A 393 -20.03 9.89 -10.39
CA ILE A 393 -21.26 10.63 -10.11
C ILE A 393 -21.99 10.97 -11.40
N ALA A 394 -21.29 11.40 -12.46
CA ALA A 394 -21.88 11.65 -13.77
C ALA A 394 -22.58 10.40 -14.32
N LEU A 395 -21.94 9.23 -14.21
CA LEU A 395 -22.54 7.95 -14.59
C LEU A 395 -23.79 7.63 -13.76
N MET A 396 -23.73 7.81 -12.43
CA MET A 396 -24.86 7.59 -11.54
C MET A 396 -26.03 8.53 -11.84
N VAL A 397 -25.77 9.82 -12.11
CA VAL A 397 -26.77 10.80 -12.53
C VAL A 397 -27.41 10.38 -13.85
N MET A 398 -26.62 9.95 -14.82
CA MET A 398 -27.13 9.47 -16.12
C MET A 398 -28.06 8.26 -15.95
N VAL A 399 -27.66 7.27 -15.16
CA VAL A 399 -28.47 6.07 -14.86
C VAL A 399 -29.72 6.46 -14.07
N GLY A 400 -29.58 7.33 -13.05
CA GLY A 400 -30.69 7.81 -12.22
C GLY A 400 -31.77 8.58 -13.00
N ILE A 401 -31.34 9.29 -14.06
CA ILE A 401 -32.29 9.99 -14.95
C ILE A 401 -32.87 9.04 -16.01
N TRP A 402 -32.08 8.12 -16.53
CA TRP A 402 -32.49 7.26 -17.65
C TRP A 402 -33.73 6.44 -17.39
N PHE A 403 -33.82 5.80 -16.23
CA PHE A 403 -34.92 4.93 -15.89
C PHE A 403 -36.26 5.69 -15.74
N PRO A 404 -36.38 6.76 -14.90
CA PRO A 404 -37.62 7.51 -14.73
C PRO A 404 -38.00 8.31 -15.98
N ALA A 405 -37.03 8.84 -16.73
CA ALA A 405 -37.26 9.53 -17.98
C ALA A 405 -37.90 8.57 -19.02
N ARG A 406 -37.35 7.35 -19.14
CA ARG A 406 -37.89 6.34 -20.04
C ARG A 406 -39.33 5.93 -19.67
N GLN A 407 -39.64 5.86 -18.38
CA GLN A 407 -40.97 5.56 -17.90
C GLN A 407 -41.94 6.72 -18.19
N ALA A 408 -41.56 7.96 -17.91
CA ALA A 408 -42.36 9.16 -18.19
C ALA A 408 -42.68 9.33 -19.69
N MET A 409 -41.74 8.96 -20.56
CA MET A 409 -41.88 9.04 -22.02
C MET A 409 -42.74 7.91 -22.63
N LYS A 410 -43.18 6.91 -21.86
CA LYS A 410 -44.10 5.85 -22.31
C LYS A 410 -45.58 6.24 -22.20
N ILE A 411 -45.90 7.29 -21.44
CA ILE A 411 -47.26 7.71 -21.15
C ILE A 411 -47.77 8.51 -22.34
N GLN A 412 -49.07 8.27 -22.69
CA GLN A 412 -49.70 9.04 -23.75
C GLN A 412 -49.91 10.50 -23.30
N PRO A 413 -49.64 11.50 -24.18
CA PRO A 413 -49.77 12.92 -23.81
C PRO A 413 -51.17 13.29 -23.28
N ALA A 414 -52.19 12.62 -23.75
CA ALA A 414 -53.57 12.84 -23.32
C ALA A 414 -53.84 12.44 -21.86
N GLU A 415 -53.25 11.34 -21.39
CA GLU A 415 -53.38 10.89 -19.99
C GLU A 415 -52.63 11.82 -19.01
N ALA A 416 -51.45 12.32 -19.42
CA ALA A 416 -50.64 13.18 -18.57
C ALA A 416 -51.21 14.59 -18.38
N LEU A 417 -52.09 15.06 -19.24
CA LEU A 417 -52.79 16.35 -19.16
C LEU A 417 -54.13 16.25 -18.44
N HIS A 418 -54.65 15.04 -18.20
CA HIS A 418 -55.91 14.81 -17.49
C HIS A 418 -55.74 14.56 -15.98
N GLU A 419 -54.50 14.40 -15.48
CA GLU A 419 -54.19 14.18 -14.07
C GLU A 419 -53.99 15.49 -13.27
N GLU A 420 -54.29 16.69 -13.84
CA GLU A 420 -54.49 17.94 -13.11
C GLU A 420 -56.01 18.12 -12.89
#